data_ba7b49e5488d40b1c16542885af069ab
#
_entry.id   ba7b49e5488d40b1c16542885af069ab
#
_cell.length_a   1.000
_cell.length_b   1.000
_cell.length_c   1.000
_cell.angle_alpha   90.00
_cell.angle_beta   90.00
_cell.angle_gamma   90.00
#
_symmetry.space_group_name_H-M   'P 1'
#
loop_
_entity.id
_entity.type
_entity.pdbx_description
1 polymer ?
#
loop_
_entity_poly.entity_id
_entity_poly.type
_entity_poly.pdbx_seq_one_letter_code
_entity_poly.pdbx_strand_id
1 'polypeptide(L)'
;MANYVHYQEYFKSFLGGWSFENGDKTLTISKIGEEEMYDAETGGKKTGLVMHFEEEDLPMVLNVTNCDTIAEVTGTDKIAEWVGRKIIVGTSKIKAFGKTHDAIRVRNQKPDETEYICEECGTVLKAAAGKQPSELAEISKRNTGRVLCLSCMKKAKEAMDA
;
A
#
# COMPACT_ATOMS: atom_id res chain seq x y z
N MET A 1 5.58 11.10 -18.97
CA MET A 1 6.71 11.04 -18.02
C MET A 1 6.22 10.63 -16.65
N ALA A 2 6.86 9.66 -16.03
CA ALA A 2 6.59 9.32 -14.64
C ALA A 2 7.06 10.47 -13.74
N ASN A 3 6.22 10.85 -12.77
CA ASN A 3 6.58 11.86 -11.79
C ASN A 3 7.34 11.20 -10.63
N TYR A 4 8.65 11.24 -10.68
CA TYR A 4 9.50 10.71 -9.62
C TYR A 4 9.55 11.69 -8.45
N VAL A 5 9.18 11.23 -7.27
CA VAL A 5 9.24 12.00 -6.03
C VAL A 5 10.65 11.92 -5.43
N HIS A 6 11.28 10.75 -5.55
CA HIS A 6 12.62 10.51 -5.04
C HIS A 6 13.57 10.10 -6.18
N TYR A 7 14.82 10.57 -6.13
CA TYR A 7 15.83 10.18 -7.11
C TYR A 7 16.04 8.64 -7.18
N GLN A 8 15.79 7.97 -6.08
CA GLN A 8 15.87 6.52 -5.98
C GLN A 8 14.90 5.80 -6.92
N GLU A 9 13.72 6.38 -7.16
CA GLU A 9 12.75 5.84 -8.11
C GLU A 9 13.30 5.76 -9.53
N TYR A 10 14.14 6.73 -9.88
CA TYR A 10 14.77 6.75 -11.21
C TYR A 10 15.82 5.66 -11.40
N PHE A 11 16.58 5.36 -10.35
CA PHE A 11 17.69 4.41 -10.42
C PHE A 11 17.33 3.00 -9.91
N LYS A 12 16.20 2.83 -9.29
CA LYS A 12 15.74 1.54 -8.76
C LYS A 12 14.69 0.94 -9.67
N SER A 13 14.76 -0.36 -9.85
CA SER A 13 13.80 -1.12 -10.64
C SER A 13 12.66 -1.68 -9.80
N PHE A 14 12.70 -1.52 -8.47
CA PHE A 14 11.74 -2.09 -7.54
C PHE A 14 11.41 -1.12 -6.40
N LEU A 15 10.21 -1.30 -5.83
CA LEU A 15 9.81 -0.57 -4.63
C LEU A 15 10.78 -0.83 -3.48
N GLY A 16 11.02 0.18 -2.68
CA GLY A 16 11.87 0.14 -1.48
C GLY A 16 11.22 0.80 -0.28
N GLY A 17 11.90 0.80 0.85
CA GLY A 17 11.40 1.44 2.08
C GLY A 17 10.98 2.89 1.89
N TRP A 18 11.73 3.63 1.07
CA TRP A 18 11.42 5.01 0.69
C TRP A 18 10.07 5.20 0.01
N SER A 19 9.53 4.15 -0.63
CA SER A 19 8.20 4.20 -1.28
C SER A 19 7.06 4.34 -0.28
N PHE A 20 7.31 4.06 0.99
CA PHE A 20 6.30 4.00 2.06
C PHE A 20 6.57 4.98 3.20
N GLU A 21 7.28 6.08 2.93
CA GLU A 21 7.59 7.11 3.93
C GLU A 21 6.33 7.74 4.54
N ASN A 22 5.27 7.82 3.78
CA ASN A 22 3.98 8.37 4.22
C ASN A 22 3.04 7.32 4.83
N GLY A 23 3.53 6.12 5.08
CA GLY A 23 2.76 5.04 5.69
C GLY A 23 2.37 3.94 4.72
N ASP A 24 1.55 3.03 5.19
CA ASP A 24 1.08 1.89 4.41
C ASP A 24 0.20 2.33 3.24
N LYS A 25 0.28 1.59 2.14
CA LYS A 25 -0.52 1.82 0.94
C LYS A 25 -1.41 0.62 0.66
N THR A 26 -2.63 0.88 0.22
CA THR A 26 -3.51 -0.15 -0.34
C THR A 26 -3.26 -0.21 -1.84
N LEU A 27 -2.78 -1.35 -2.33
CA LEU A 27 -2.39 -1.54 -3.72
C LEU A 27 -3.18 -2.68 -4.36
N THR A 28 -3.54 -2.49 -5.63
CA THR A 28 -4.24 -3.50 -6.43
C THR A 28 -3.23 -4.27 -7.27
N ILE A 29 -3.21 -5.57 -7.13
CA ILE A 29 -2.30 -6.45 -7.88
C ILE A 29 -2.72 -6.51 -9.33
N SER A 30 -1.86 -6.05 -10.24
CA SER A 30 -2.13 -6.06 -11.69
C SER A 30 -1.51 -7.25 -12.40
N LYS A 31 -0.31 -7.66 -11.98
CA LYS A 31 0.42 -8.76 -12.62
C LYS A 31 1.41 -9.38 -11.63
N ILE A 32 1.60 -10.68 -11.71
CA ILE A 32 2.64 -11.41 -10.98
C ILE A 32 3.35 -12.33 -11.96
N GLY A 33 4.66 -12.36 -11.89
CA GLY A 33 5.45 -13.23 -12.77
C GLY A 33 6.92 -13.30 -12.35
N GLU A 34 7.64 -14.19 -13.00
CA GLU A 34 9.09 -14.29 -12.85
C GLU A 34 9.77 -13.23 -13.70
N GLU A 35 10.70 -12.50 -13.10
CA GLU A 35 11.52 -11.51 -13.79
C GLU A 35 12.99 -11.67 -13.39
N GLU A 36 13.88 -11.36 -14.34
CA GLU A 36 15.32 -11.30 -14.07
C GLU A 36 15.64 -10.04 -13.26
N MET A 37 16.47 -10.20 -12.25
CA MET A 37 16.97 -9.10 -11.45
C MET A 37 18.47 -9.24 -11.21
N TYR A 38 19.13 -8.12 -10.96
CA TYR A 38 20.55 -8.11 -10.63
C TYR A 38 20.78 -8.66 -9.23
N ASP A 39 21.73 -9.59 -9.13
CA ASP A 39 22.15 -10.12 -7.84
C ASP A 39 23.45 -9.44 -7.40
N ALA A 40 23.35 -8.60 -6.38
CA ALA A 40 24.49 -7.85 -5.85
C ALA A 40 25.54 -8.75 -5.17
N GLU A 41 25.17 -9.93 -4.70
CA GLU A 41 26.09 -10.85 -4.04
C GLU A 41 26.99 -11.57 -5.03
N THR A 42 26.45 -12.01 -6.16
CA THR A 42 27.18 -12.76 -7.17
C THR A 42 27.65 -11.92 -8.34
N GLY A 43 27.14 -10.69 -8.48
CA GLY A 43 27.40 -9.82 -9.64
C GLY A 43 26.69 -10.25 -10.92
N GLY A 44 25.86 -11.29 -10.85
CA GLY A 44 25.11 -11.85 -11.96
C GLY A 44 23.64 -11.47 -11.95
N LYS A 45 22.85 -12.26 -12.67
CA LYS A 45 21.41 -12.14 -12.73
C LYS A 45 20.76 -13.32 -12.03
N LYS A 46 19.65 -13.07 -11.32
CA LYS A 46 18.80 -14.11 -10.75
C LYS A 46 17.35 -13.88 -11.16
N THR A 47 16.58 -14.93 -11.19
CA THR A 47 15.13 -14.87 -11.42
C THR A 47 14.41 -14.86 -10.09
N GLY A 48 13.43 -13.99 -9.95
CA GLY A 48 12.59 -13.92 -8.76
C GLY A 48 11.15 -13.59 -9.11
N LEU A 49 10.26 -13.85 -8.16
CA LEU A 49 8.85 -13.55 -8.32
C LEU A 49 8.64 -12.06 -8.06
N VAL A 50 7.97 -11.39 -8.99
CA VAL A 50 7.75 -9.94 -8.98
C VAL A 50 6.27 -9.64 -9.14
N MET A 51 5.78 -8.70 -8.34
CA MET A 51 4.39 -8.27 -8.35
C MET A 51 4.28 -6.81 -8.80
N HIS A 52 3.45 -6.56 -9.79
CA HIS A 52 3.12 -5.23 -10.29
C HIS A 52 1.77 -4.77 -9.71
N PHE A 53 1.60 -3.46 -9.59
CA PHE A 53 0.40 -2.83 -9.05
C PHE A 53 -0.18 -1.83 -10.03
N GLU A 54 -1.49 -1.57 -9.92
CA GLU A 54 -2.15 -0.56 -10.74
C GLU A 54 -1.77 0.87 -10.33
N GLU A 55 -1.52 1.09 -9.03
CA GLU A 55 -1.27 2.41 -8.45
C GLU A 55 0.21 2.80 -8.42
N GLU A 56 1.12 1.85 -8.66
CA GLU A 56 2.58 2.06 -8.59
C GLU A 56 3.25 1.70 -9.91
N ASP A 57 4.19 2.54 -10.34
CA ASP A 57 4.97 2.29 -11.56
C ASP A 57 6.04 1.22 -11.35
N LEU A 58 6.58 1.12 -10.14
CA LEU A 58 7.60 0.15 -9.80
C LEU A 58 7.00 -1.12 -9.21
N PRO A 59 7.49 -2.31 -9.61
CA PRO A 59 7.06 -3.57 -9.02
C PRO A 59 7.74 -3.85 -7.69
N MET A 60 7.19 -4.80 -6.96
CA MET A 60 7.71 -5.30 -5.70
C MET A 60 8.26 -6.71 -5.87
N VAL A 61 9.45 -6.97 -5.35
CA VAL A 61 10.00 -8.33 -5.29
C VAL A 61 9.31 -9.08 -4.15
N LEU A 62 8.77 -10.25 -4.46
CA LEU A 62 8.12 -11.11 -3.47
C LEU A 62 9.12 -12.05 -2.81
N ASN A 63 8.96 -12.24 -1.52
CA ASN A 63 9.62 -13.27 -0.74
C ASN A 63 8.57 -14.20 -0.11
N VAL A 64 9.02 -15.30 0.47
CA VAL A 64 8.13 -16.29 1.08
C VAL A 64 7.24 -15.66 2.16
N THR A 65 7.80 -14.84 3.04
CA THR A 65 7.06 -14.16 4.11
C THR A 65 5.89 -13.34 3.58
N ASN A 66 6.12 -12.55 2.52
CA ASN A 66 5.08 -11.75 1.90
C ASN A 66 4.05 -12.61 1.16
N CYS A 67 4.49 -13.67 0.49
CA CYS A 67 3.59 -14.62 -0.16
C CYS A 67 2.67 -15.32 0.84
N ASP A 68 3.19 -15.76 1.97
CA ASP A 68 2.39 -16.38 3.04
C ASP A 68 1.32 -15.41 3.56
N THR A 69 1.69 -14.16 3.79
CA THR A 69 0.74 -13.13 4.23
C THR A 69 -0.33 -12.86 3.18
N ILE A 70 0.04 -12.79 1.91
CA ILE A 70 -0.92 -12.59 0.82
C ILE A 70 -1.91 -13.77 0.76
N ALA A 71 -1.40 -14.99 0.88
CA ALA A 71 -2.24 -16.19 0.91
C ALA A 71 -3.25 -16.17 2.06
N GLU A 72 -2.82 -15.74 3.25
CA GLU A 72 -3.72 -15.59 4.41
C GLU A 72 -4.79 -14.51 4.17
N VAL A 73 -4.38 -13.34 3.67
CA VAL A 73 -5.29 -12.20 3.44
C VAL A 73 -6.30 -12.50 2.33
N THR A 74 -5.86 -13.14 1.24
CA THR A 74 -6.72 -13.45 0.09
C THR A 74 -7.51 -14.75 0.26
N GLY A 75 -7.07 -15.63 1.17
CA GLY A 75 -7.68 -16.93 1.39
C GLY A 75 -7.31 -17.98 0.35
N THR A 76 -6.30 -17.72 -0.49
CA THR A 76 -5.82 -18.66 -1.52
C THR A 76 -4.31 -18.56 -1.68
N ASP A 77 -3.67 -19.71 -1.89
CA ASP A 77 -2.24 -19.80 -2.19
C ASP A 77 -1.93 -19.79 -3.69
N LYS A 78 -2.96 -19.66 -4.51
CA LYS A 78 -2.82 -19.64 -5.97
C LYS A 78 -2.52 -18.24 -6.48
N ILE A 79 -1.33 -18.06 -7.00
CA ILE A 79 -0.84 -16.77 -7.51
C ILE A 79 -1.78 -16.15 -8.54
N ALA A 80 -2.34 -16.95 -9.44
CA ALA A 80 -3.26 -16.47 -10.46
C ALA A 80 -4.53 -15.82 -9.88
N GLU A 81 -4.97 -16.26 -8.70
CA GLU A 81 -6.15 -15.73 -8.02
C GLU A 81 -5.86 -14.44 -7.25
N TRP A 82 -4.59 -14.07 -7.09
CA TRP A 82 -4.19 -12.82 -6.43
C TRP A 82 -4.35 -11.59 -7.32
N VAL A 83 -4.30 -11.79 -8.64
CA VAL A 83 -4.46 -10.68 -9.60
C VAL A 83 -5.85 -10.06 -9.48
N GLY A 84 -5.91 -8.74 -9.39
CA GLY A 84 -7.14 -7.98 -9.16
C GLY A 84 -7.51 -7.82 -7.68
N ARG A 85 -6.78 -8.48 -6.77
CA ARG A 85 -7.00 -8.32 -5.33
C ARG A 85 -6.24 -7.10 -4.79
N LYS A 86 -6.78 -6.53 -3.72
CA LYS A 86 -6.15 -5.44 -3.00
C LYS A 86 -5.43 -5.96 -1.76
N ILE A 87 -4.24 -5.44 -1.52
CA ILE A 87 -3.45 -5.74 -0.32
C ILE A 87 -2.93 -4.46 0.29
N ILE A 88 -2.62 -4.50 1.57
CA ILE A 88 -1.98 -3.39 2.29
C ILE A 88 -0.50 -3.69 2.38
N VAL A 89 0.32 -2.77 1.89
CA VAL A 89 1.78 -2.90 1.87
C VAL A 89 2.41 -1.74 2.62
N GLY A 90 3.39 -2.03 3.41
CA GLY A 90 4.15 -1.04 4.15
C GLY A 90 5.54 -1.52 4.49
N THR A 91 6.20 -0.86 5.40
CA THR A 91 7.55 -1.23 5.85
C THR A 91 7.54 -1.68 7.30
N SER A 92 8.45 -2.59 7.61
CA SER A 92 8.75 -3.02 8.97
C SER A 92 10.26 -3.01 9.17
N LYS A 93 10.70 -2.58 10.34
CA LYS A 93 12.11 -2.62 10.68
C LYS A 93 12.51 -4.04 11.07
N ILE A 94 13.51 -4.57 10.39
CA ILE A 94 14.08 -5.89 10.67
C ILE A 94 15.55 -5.74 11.03
N LYS A 95 16.03 -6.60 11.91
CA LYS A 95 17.47 -6.71 12.21
C LYS A 95 18.08 -7.84 11.38
N ALA A 96 19.06 -7.50 10.57
CA ALA A 96 19.84 -8.47 9.80
C ALA A 96 21.31 -8.05 9.81
N PHE A 97 22.19 -8.99 10.04
CA PHE A 97 23.65 -8.75 10.05
C PHE A 97 24.09 -7.62 10.99
N GLY A 98 23.46 -7.50 12.16
CA GLY A 98 23.77 -6.46 13.15
C GLY A 98 23.30 -5.06 12.81
N LYS A 99 22.54 -4.88 11.72
CA LYS A 99 21.99 -3.60 11.28
C LYS A 99 20.46 -3.68 11.18
N THR A 100 19.81 -2.54 11.40
CA THR A 100 18.36 -2.40 11.20
C THR A 100 18.10 -1.93 9.78
N HIS A 101 17.23 -2.66 9.07
CA HIS A 101 16.82 -2.33 7.70
C HIS A 101 15.30 -2.21 7.63
N ASP A 102 14.82 -1.34 6.73
CA ASP A 102 13.41 -1.28 6.39
C ASP A 102 13.11 -2.35 5.33
N ALA A 103 12.25 -3.29 5.68
CA ALA A 103 11.78 -4.33 4.76
C ALA A 103 10.34 -4.08 4.36
N ILE A 104 10.04 -4.24 3.07
CA ILE A 104 8.67 -4.17 2.58
C ILE A 104 7.92 -5.39 3.08
N ARG A 105 6.74 -5.17 3.66
CA ARG A 105 5.88 -6.22 4.21
C ARG A 105 4.44 -6.00 3.80
N VAL A 106 3.81 -7.06 3.36
CA VAL A 106 2.35 -7.13 3.21
C VAL A 106 1.76 -7.26 4.62
N ARG A 107 0.74 -6.48 4.91
CA ARG A 107 0.06 -6.53 6.21
C ARG A 107 -0.96 -7.66 6.25
N ASN A 108 -1.01 -8.38 7.35
CA ASN A 108 -2.04 -9.40 7.60
C ASN A 108 -3.36 -8.72 8.00
N GLN A 109 -3.88 -7.93 7.08
CA GLN A 109 -5.12 -7.18 7.25
C GLN A 109 -5.78 -7.05 5.88
N LYS A 110 -7.05 -7.39 5.80
CA LYS A 110 -7.82 -7.18 4.58
C LYS A 110 -8.06 -5.69 4.37
N PRO A 111 -7.85 -5.17 3.16
CA PRO A 111 -8.26 -3.83 2.84
C PRO A 111 -9.78 -3.69 3.02
N ASP A 112 -10.21 -2.51 3.37
CA ASP A 112 -11.62 -2.21 3.46
C ASP A 112 -12.21 -2.13 2.05
N GLU A 113 -13.06 -3.07 1.71
CA GLU A 113 -13.76 -3.13 0.42
C GLU A 113 -15.05 -2.32 0.41
N THR A 114 -15.48 -1.82 1.57
CA THR A 114 -16.69 -1.00 1.68
C THR A 114 -16.38 0.42 1.18
N GLU A 115 -17.13 0.86 0.19
CA GLU A 115 -17.06 2.23 -0.27
C GLU A 115 -17.84 3.15 0.67
N TYR A 116 -17.16 4.12 1.24
CA TYR A 116 -17.78 5.18 2.04
C TYR A 116 -17.86 6.44 1.19
N ILE A 117 -19.03 6.97 1.05
CA ILE A 117 -19.32 8.17 0.25
C ILE A 117 -19.51 9.36 1.17
N CYS A 118 -18.84 10.46 0.87
CA CYS A 118 -19.00 11.71 1.57
C CYS A 118 -20.44 12.23 1.39
N GLU A 119 -21.15 12.42 2.48
CA GLU A 119 -22.55 12.90 2.46
C GLU A 119 -22.69 14.36 2.01
N GLU A 120 -21.59 15.11 1.99
CA GLU A 120 -21.57 16.52 1.57
C GLU A 120 -21.28 16.70 0.07
N CYS A 121 -20.16 16.12 -0.41
CA CYS A 121 -19.68 16.34 -1.79
C CYS A 121 -19.82 15.11 -2.70
N GLY A 122 -20.27 13.97 -2.20
CA GLY A 122 -20.45 12.74 -2.99
C GLY A 122 -19.17 12.04 -3.40
N THR A 123 -18.00 12.47 -2.91
CA THR A 123 -16.73 11.83 -3.22
C THR A 123 -16.54 10.55 -2.41
N VAL A 124 -16.01 9.50 -3.04
CA VAL A 124 -15.65 8.26 -2.34
C VAL A 124 -14.44 8.54 -1.43
N LEU A 125 -14.56 8.15 -0.17
CA LEU A 125 -13.45 8.27 0.79
C LEU A 125 -12.32 7.31 0.39
N LYS A 126 -11.10 7.83 0.38
CA LYS A 126 -9.88 7.06 0.13
C LYS A 126 -9.04 7.04 1.39
N ALA A 127 -8.19 6.02 1.50
CA ALA A 127 -7.20 5.95 2.59
C ALA A 127 -6.33 7.21 2.60
N ALA A 128 -6.19 7.83 3.75
CA ALA A 128 -5.40 9.05 3.92
C ALA A 128 -4.87 9.15 5.36
N ALA A 129 -3.75 9.84 5.54
CA ALA A 129 -3.12 10.03 6.85
C ALA A 129 -2.87 8.72 7.61
N GLY A 130 -2.54 7.63 6.89
CA GLY A 130 -2.30 6.30 7.47
C GLY A 130 -3.55 5.58 7.96
N LYS A 131 -4.75 6.04 7.57
CA LYS A 131 -6.04 5.48 7.98
C LYS A 131 -6.82 4.93 6.80
N GLN A 132 -7.54 3.86 7.04
CA GLN A 132 -8.45 3.27 6.05
C GLN A 132 -9.75 4.08 5.95
N PRO A 133 -10.50 3.96 4.84
CA PRO A 133 -11.78 4.66 4.67
C PRO A 133 -12.78 4.40 5.80
N SER A 134 -12.84 3.19 6.33
CA SER A 134 -13.69 2.84 7.48
C SER A 134 -13.34 3.65 8.72
N GLU A 135 -12.04 3.76 9.03
CA GLU A 135 -11.55 4.54 10.18
C GLU A 135 -11.87 6.04 10.01
N LEU A 136 -11.68 6.56 8.80
CA LEU A 136 -12.01 7.94 8.47
C LEU A 136 -13.50 8.21 8.59
N ALA A 137 -14.34 7.28 8.15
CA ALA A 137 -15.79 7.37 8.27
C ALA A 137 -16.24 7.37 9.75
N GLU A 138 -15.64 6.51 10.57
CA GLU A 138 -15.93 6.47 12.02
C GLU A 138 -15.51 7.77 12.72
N ILE A 139 -14.31 8.27 12.43
CA ILE A 139 -13.83 9.54 12.97
C ILE A 139 -14.75 10.69 12.58
N SER A 140 -15.16 10.73 11.30
CA SER A 140 -16.08 11.73 10.80
C SER A 140 -17.44 11.68 11.51
N LYS A 141 -18.01 10.50 11.65
CA LYS A 141 -19.27 10.30 12.39
C LYS A 141 -19.17 10.74 13.84
N ARG A 142 -18.05 10.44 14.50
CA ARG A 142 -17.80 10.84 15.88
C ARG A 142 -17.73 12.35 16.04
N ASN A 143 -17.08 13.02 15.09
CA ASN A 143 -16.83 14.47 15.16
C ASN A 143 -17.97 15.33 14.61
N THR A 144 -18.68 14.85 13.59
CA THR A 144 -19.68 15.65 12.85
C THR A 144 -21.05 15.00 12.78
N GLY A 145 -21.19 13.75 13.19
CA GLY A 145 -22.42 12.96 13.05
C GLY A 145 -22.71 12.43 11.65
N ARG A 146 -21.84 12.72 10.67
CA ARG A 146 -21.99 12.31 9.27
C ARG A 146 -20.70 11.72 8.72
N VAL A 147 -20.80 10.95 7.62
CA VAL A 147 -19.63 10.46 6.88
C VAL A 147 -19.17 11.57 5.91
N LEU A 148 -18.01 12.14 6.18
CA LEU A 148 -17.43 13.21 5.38
C LEU A 148 -16.00 12.85 4.96
N CYS A 149 -15.60 13.28 3.77
CA CYS A 149 -14.17 13.24 3.38
C CYS A 149 -13.37 14.22 4.23
N LEU A 150 -12.05 14.11 4.23
CA LEU A 150 -11.19 14.98 5.05
C LEU A 150 -11.43 16.47 4.82
N SER A 151 -11.60 16.88 3.56
CA SER A 151 -11.86 18.27 3.19
C SER A 151 -13.18 18.79 3.77
N CYS A 152 -14.24 18.01 3.64
CA CYS A 152 -15.57 18.38 4.16
C CYS A 152 -15.61 18.31 5.68
N MET A 153 -14.94 17.35 6.29
CA MET A 153 -14.81 17.24 7.75
C MET A 153 -14.09 18.46 8.32
N LYS A 154 -13.03 18.90 7.68
CA LYS A 154 -12.29 20.10 8.07
C LYS A 154 -13.17 21.37 7.98
N LYS A 155 -13.92 21.53 6.90
CA LYS A 155 -14.86 22.64 6.71
C LYS A 155 -15.97 22.63 7.78
N ALA A 156 -16.54 21.46 8.06
CA ALA A 156 -17.55 21.31 9.09
C ALA A 156 -17.03 21.65 10.49
N LYS A 157 -15.80 21.26 10.79
CA LYS A 157 -15.15 21.58 12.06
C LYS A 157 -14.87 23.08 12.20
N GLU A 158 -14.39 23.73 11.15
CA GLU A 158 -14.20 25.18 11.12
C GLU A 158 -15.52 25.95 11.33
N ALA A 159 -16.61 25.46 10.74
CA ALA A 159 -17.95 26.05 10.93
C ALA A 159 -18.47 25.88 12.36
N MET A 160 -18.12 24.81 13.06
CA MET A 160 -18.51 24.56 14.46
C MET A 160 -17.67 25.41 15.45
N ASP A 161 -16.45 25.78 15.08
CA ASP A 161 -15.55 26.59 15.91
C ASP A 161 -15.77 28.11 15.72
N ALA A 162 -16.62 28.49 14.79
CA ALA A 162 -16.95 29.89 14.50
C ALA A 162 -18.03 30.44 15.42
#